data_07ca32d43566856c389c2b7cdf60f26f
#
_entry.id   07ca32d43566856c389c2b7cdf60f26f
#
_cell.length_a   1.000
_cell.length_b   1.000
_cell.length_c   1.000
_cell.angle_alpha   90.00
_cell.angle_beta   90.00
_cell.angle_gamma   90.00
#
_symmetry.space_group_name_H-M   'P 1'
#
loop_
_entity.id
_entity.type
_entity.pdbx_description
1 polymer ?
#
loop_
_entity_poly.entity_id
_entity_poly.type
_entity_poly.pdbx_seq_one_letter_code
_entity_poly.pdbx_strand_id
1 'polypeptide(L)'
;MSNNVTLVGNLVDDPELRFTPSGVAMAKLRIAVNRRWRDRQSGEWQEDTSFFTGTCWREQAEAVAESLQKGTRVIITGRLEQ
;
A
#
# COMPACT_ATOMS: atom_id res chain seq x y z
N MET A 1 -22.71 0.81 2.17
CA MET A 1 -21.92 -0.42 2.16
C MET A 1 -20.49 -0.08 1.79
N SER A 2 -19.54 -0.61 2.52
CA SER A 2 -18.13 -0.34 2.27
C SER A 2 -17.48 -1.51 1.54
N ASN A 3 -16.66 -1.20 0.56
CA ASN A 3 -15.84 -2.20 -0.11
C ASN A 3 -14.47 -2.17 0.53
N ASN A 4 -14.22 -3.14 1.38
CA ASN A 4 -12.93 -3.25 2.07
C ASN A 4 -12.01 -4.17 1.31
N VAL A 5 -10.73 -3.84 1.35
CA VAL A 5 -9.69 -4.62 0.69
C VAL A 5 -8.51 -4.77 1.64
N THR A 6 -7.87 -5.92 1.58
CA THR A 6 -6.62 -6.18 2.29
C THR A 6 -5.55 -6.51 1.28
N LEU A 7 -4.45 -5.78 1.33
CA LEU A 7 -3.33 -5.95 0.41
C LEU A 7 -2.07 -6.23 1.20
N VAL A 8 -1.25 -7.13 0.69
CA VAL A 8 0.07 -7.42 1.23
C VAL A 8 1.08 -7.04 0.17
N GLY A 9 2.00 -6.17 0.52
CA GLY A 9 3.00 -5.71 -0.42
C GLY A 9 4.14 -4.99 0.24
N ASN A 10 5.00 -4.41 -0.56
CA ASN A 10 6.16 -3.68 -0.08
C ASN A 10 6.08 -2.22 -0.51
N LEU A 11 6.47 -1.32 0.37
CA LEU A 11 6.53 0.10 0.05
C LEU A 11 7.56 0.35 -1.05
N VAL A 12 7.17 1.12 -2.06
CA VAL A 12 8.08 1.48 -3.15
C VAL A 12 8.79 2.80 -2.91
N ASP A 13 8.31 3.58 -1.96
CA ASP A 13 8.90 4.86 -1.55
C ASP A 13 8.80 5.01 -0.04
N ASP A 14 9.60 5.92 0.52
CA ASP A 14 9.43 6.32 1.90
C ASP A 14 8.12 7.10 2.04
N PRO A 15 7.23 6.75 2.98
CA PRO A 15 6.02 7.52 3.18
C PRO A 15 6.34 8.92 3.67
N GLU A 16 5.74 9.92 3.05
CA GLU A 16 5.94 11.31 3.46
C GLU A 16 4.72 11.84 4.20
N LEU A 17 4.99 12.47 5.33
CA LEU A 17 3.94 13.14 6.09
C LEU A 17 3.65 14.49 5.44
N ARG A 18 2.39 14.73 5.16
CA ARG A 18 1.91 15.98 4.60
C ARG A 18 0.70 16.46 5.40
N PHE A 19 0.37 17.73 5.24
CA PHE A 19 -0.78 18.31 5.93
C PHE A 19 -1.71 18.94 4.92
N THR A 20 -3.01 18.72 5.13
CA THR A 20 -4.03 19.40 4.33
C THR A 20 -4.05 20.89 4.68
N PRO A 21 -4.69 21.74 3.87
CA PRO A 21 -4.82 23.16 4.21
C PRO A 21 -5.45 23.39 5.58
N SER A 22 -6.29 22.48 6.06
CA SER A 22 -6.90 22.58 7.38
C SER A 22 -6.04 22.00 8.50
N GLY A 23 -4.82 21.54 8.17
CA GLY A 23 -3.88 21.04 9.18
C GLY A 23 -4.02 19.58 9.54
N VAL A 24 -4.74 18.80 8.75
CA VAL A 24 -4.89 17.36 9.02
C VAL A 24 -3.71 16.60 8.42
N ALA A 25 -3.08 15.77 9.25
CA ALA A 25 -1.96 14.94 8.81
C ALA A 25 -2.42 13.85 7.86
N MET A 26 -1.68 13.64 6.78
CA MET A 26 -1.91 12.55 5.85
C MET A 26 -0.58 11.98 5.34
N ALA A 27 -0.59 10.73 4.96
CA ALA A 27 0.54 10.09 4.31
C ALA A 27 0.04 9.15 3.22
N LYS A 28 0.73 9.15 2.11
CA LYS A 28 0.44 8.23 1.00
C LYS A 28 1.38 7.06 1.08
N LEU A 29 0.82 5.87 0.90
CA LEU A 29 1.55 4.63 0.85
C LEU A 29 1.43 4.06 -0.54
N ARG A 30 2.54 4.02 -1.26
CA ARG A 30 2.56 3.37 -2.55
C ARG A 30 3.18 2.00 -2.37
N ILE A 31 2.44 0.95 -2.72
CA ILE A 31 2.87 -0.42 -2.50
C ILE A 31 2.90 -1.21 -3.79
N ALA A 32 3.86 -2.11 -3.87
CA ALA A 32 3.94 -3.11 -4.93
C ALA A 32 3.41 -4.42 -4.37
N VAL A 33 2.42 -4.98 -5.04
CA VAL A 33 1.83 -6.27 -4.69
C VAL A 33 2.21 -7.27 -5.75
N ASN A 34 2.96 -8.28 -5.36
CA ASN A 34 3.41 -9.31 -6.26
C ASN A 34 2.46 -10.49 -6.26
N ARG A 35 2.18 -11.00 -7.43
CA ARG A 35 1.37 -12.17 -7.60
C ARG A 35 2.16 -13.20 -8.38
N ARG A 36 2.18 -14.44 -7.89
CA ARG A 36 2.81 -15.56 -8.56
C ARG A 36 1.79 -16.67 -8.75
N TRP A 37 1.86 -17.30 -9.91
CA TRP A 37 1.04 -18.47 -10.16
C TRP A 37 1.76 -19.39 -11.14
N ARG A 38 1.31 -20.62 -11.20
CA ARG A 38 1.86 -21.61 -12.11
C ARG A 38 0.95 -21.75 -13.31
N ASP A 39 1.53 -21.63 -14.50
CA ASP A 39 0.80 -21.83 -15.74
C ASP A 39 0.47 -23.31 -15.87
N ARG A 40 -0.79 -23.63 -16.08
CA ARG A 40 -1.25 -25.01 -16.19
C ARG A 40 -0.74 -25.71 -17.46
N GLN A 41 -0.54 -24.98 -18.52
CA GLN A 41 -0.12 -25.55 -19.80
C GLN A 41 1.37 -25.78 -19.83
N SER A 42 2.17 -24.80 -19.48
CA SER A 42 3.62 -24.88 -19.55
C SER A 42 4.25 -25.44 -18.28
N GLY A 43 3.55 -25.37 -17.17
CA GLY A 43 4.11 -25.70 -15.86
C GLY A 43 5.08 -24.68 -15.33
N GLU A 44 5.26 -23.57 -16.04
CA GLU A 44 6.18 -22.53 -15.64
C GLU A 44 5.56 -21.56 -14.65
N TRP A 45 6.39 -21.00 -13.77
CA TRP A 45 5.98 -19.97 -12.84
C TRP A 45 5.88 -18.64 -13.55
N GLN A 46 4.77 -17.95 -13.31
CA GLN A 46 4.51 -16.61 -13.81
C GLN A 46 4.47 -15.65 -12.66
N GLU A 47 4.79 -14.40 -12.94
CA GLU A 47 4.79 -13.36 -11.91
C GLU A 47 4.37 -12.04 -12.52
N ASP A 48 3.55 -11.29 -11.79
CA ASP A 48 3.29 -9.91 -12.14
C ASP A 48 3.25 -9.05 -10.87
N THR A 49 3.33 -7.75 -11.07
CA THR A 49 3.33 -6.78 -9.99
C THR A 49 2.28 -5.72 -10.29
N SER A 50 1.44 -5.46 -9.31
CA SER A 50 0.46 -4.38 -9.36
C SER A 50 0.82 -3.33 -8.33
N PHE A 51 0.57 -2.07 -8.65
CA PHE A 51 0.86 -0.96 -7.77
C PHE A 51 -0.43 -0.34 -7.26
N PHE A 52 -0.47 -0.05 -5.98
CA PHE A 52 -1.62 0.57 -5.35
C PHE A 52 -1.16 1.74 -4.50
N THR A 53 -2.01 2.75 -4.41
CA THR A 53 -1.76 3.89 -3.54
C THR A 53 -2.85 3.91 -2.46
N GLY A 54 -2.41 3.89 -1.21
CA GLY A 54 -3.29 4.07 -0.07
C GLY A 54 -3.03 5.42 0.58
N THR A 55 -4.04 5.95 1.25
CA THR A 55 -3.90 7.17 2.02
C THR A 55 -4.30 6.89 3.46
N CYS A 56 -3.46 7.26 4.39
CA CYS A 56 -3.78 7.20 5.81
C CYS A 56 -3.79 8.60 6.40
N TRP A 57 -4.46 8.75 7.54
CA TRP A 57 -4.80 10.05 8.09
C TRP A 57 -4.45 10.14 9.57
N ARG A 58 -4.16 11.38 10.02
CA ARG A 58 -4.03 11.71 11.43
C ARG A 58 -2.91 10.94 12.11
N GLU A 59 -3.17 10.34 13.24
CA GLU A 59 -2.16 9.64 14.02
C GLU A 59 -1.54 8.46 13.28
N GLN A 60 -2.34 7.77 12.48
CA GLN A 60 -1.81 6.68 11.66
C GLN A 60 -0.83 7.20 10.61
N ALA A 61 -1.12 8.36 10.01
CA ALA A 61 -0.21 8.97 9.03
C ALA A 61 1.11 9.34 9.69
N GLU A 62 1.08 9.90 10.89
CA GLU A 62 2.27 10.24 11.64
C GLU A 62 3.10 9.01 11.99
N ALA A 63 2.44 7.96 12.47
CA ALA A 63 3.11 6.71 12.82
C ALA A 63 3.75 6.04 11.62
N VAL A 64 3.06 6.04 10.49
CA VAL A 64 3.57 5.45 9.25
C VAL A 64 4.80 6.19 8.76
N ALA A 65 4.74 7.52 8.72
CA ALA A 65 5.85 8.33 8.25
C ALA A 65 7.09 8.18 9.14
N GLU A 66 6.89 7.99 10.44
CA GLU A 66 7.97 7.84 11.39
C GLU A 66 8.59 6.44 11.36
N SER A 67 7.78 5.41 11.14
CA SER A 67 8.17 4.02 11.38
C SER A 67 8.50 3.22 10.13
N LEU A 68 7.96 3.60 8.97
CA LEU A 68 8.08 2.80 7.76
C LEU A 68 8.95 3.48 6.73
N GLN A 69 9.54 2.67 5.86
CA GLN A 69 10.44 3.17 4.82
C GLN A 69 10.31 2.32 3.57
N LYS A 70 10.90 2.80 2.49
CA LYS A 70 10.96 2.07 1.23
C LYS A 70 11.45 0.64 1.48
N GLY A 71 10.77 -0.32 0.90
CA GLY A 71 11.10 -1.73 1.03
C GLY A 71 10.41 -2.44 2.18
N THR A 72 9.79 -1.71 3.10
CA THR A 72 9.08 -2.33 4.22
C THR A 72 7.89 -3.11 3.71
N ARG A 73 7.75 -4.35 4.18
CA ARG A 73 6.59 -5.18 3.88
C ARG A 73 5.44 -4.81 4.80
N VAL A 74 4.28 -4.60 4.21
CA VAL A 74 3.11 -4.14 4.96
C VAL A 74 1.87 -4.93 4.59
N ILE A 75 0.94 -4.98 5.53
CA ILE A 75 -0.43 -5.46 5.31
C ILE A 75 -1.32 -4.25 5.49
N ILE A 76 -2.03 -3.90 4.43
CA ILE A 76 -2.91 -2.73 4.45
C ILE A 76 -4.35 -3.21 4.33
N THR A 77 -5.17 -2.76 5.26
CA THR A 77 -6.61 -2.97 5.19
C THR A 77 -7.27 -1.61 5.11
N GLY A 78 -8.11 -1.44 4.14
CA GLY A 78 -8.76 -0.16 3.96
C GLY A 78 -9.95 -0.24 3.03
N ARG A 79 -10.50 0.92 2.74
CA ARG A 79 -11.64 1.07 1.86
C ARG A 79 -11.16 1.38 0.45
N LEU A 80 -11.73 0.69 -0.52
CA LEU A 80 -11.44 0.97 -1.92
C LEU A 80 -12.19 2.24 -2.34
N GLU A 81 -11.45 3.17 -2.93
CA GLU A 81 -12.01 4.39 -3.49
C GLU A 81 -11.60 4.54 -4.94
N GLN A 82 -12.47 5.23 -5.68
CA GLN A 82 -12.26 5.46 -7.10
C GLN A 82 -12.20 6.93 -7.43
#